data_962dc0c003e89cdf61eaf33948dbb0b6
#
_entry.id   962dc0c003e89cdf61eaf33948dbb0b6
#
_cell.length_a   1.000
_cell.length_b   1.000
_cell.length_c   1.000
_cell.angle_alpha   90.00
_cell.angle_beta   90.00
_cell.angle_gamma   90.00
#
_symmetry.space_group_name_H-M   'P 1'
#
loop_
_entity.id
_entity.type
_entity.pdbx_description
1 polymer ?
#
loop_
_entity_poly.entity_id
_entity_poly.type
_entity_poly.pdbx_seq_one_letter_code
_entity_poly.pdbx_strand_id
1 'polypeptide(L)'
;MTLLQIKTSKNTKENSATKSEFSCEFCSRSFQRETTMIKHLCESKRRWQDKDLPGNRIGFQSWVEFYKKNTTSKKPKTYVDFVKSAYYIAFVKFGHYCIGIKCINVNRYANWLLKNQIKIDSWCSDTNYSKFLIQFLKEEDALDAIARSIETTIALAKEEKIQSKDYLRYGNRNRICHLVTTGKISPWMLYQSESGVDFLGNLDEGQQRLIMDYINPEQWAIKFKRNTEMVAQVKELLNAAGY
;
A
#
# COMPACT_ATOMS: atom_id res chain seq x y z
N MET A 1 -24.28 14.67 -4.58
CA MET A 1 -24.14 15.82 -3.66
C MET A 1 -25.11 15.62 -2.50
N THR A 2 -24.65 15.06 -1.39
CA THR A 2 -25.49 14.79 -0.22
C THR A 2 -25.34 15.95 0.75
N LEU A 3 -26.40 16.72 0.90
CA LEU A 3 -26.49 17.84 1.84
C LEU A 3 -26.38 17.29 3.28
N LEU A 4 -25.34 17.70 3.99
CA LEU A 4 -25.16 17.46 5.42
C LEU A 4 -26.28 18.19 6.19
N GLN A 5 -27.14 17.43 6.85
CA GLN A 5 -28.14 17.96 7.75
C GLN A 5 -27.46 18.58 8.98
N ILE A 6 -27.60 19.88 9.13
CA ILE A 6 -27.14 20.63 10.31
C ILE A 6 -28.12 20.36 11.45
N LYS A 7 -27.74 19.60 12.47
CA LYS A 7 -28.48 19.46 13.70
C LYS A 7 -28.29 20.73 14.57
N THR A 8 -29.27 21.55 14.66
CA THR A 8 -29.34 22.65 15.62
C THR A 8 -29.83 22.11 16.97
N SER A 9 -28.93 22.06 17.94
CA SER A 9 -29.31 21.81 19.35
C SER A 9 -29.79 23.12 19.98
N LYS A 10 -31.09 23.25 20.20
CA LYS A 10 -31.66 24.35 20.99
C LYS A 10 -31.67 23.95 22.48
N ASN A 11 -30.78 24.53 23.28
CA ASN A 11 -30.91 24.50 24.75
C ASN A 11 -31.64 25.76 25.19
N THR A 12 -32.90 25.61 25.57
CA THR A 12 -33.75 26.68 26.20
C THR A 12 -33.48 26.68 27.70
N LYS A 13 -32.78 27.71 28.21
CA LYS A 13 -32.89 28.20 29.57
C LYS A 13 -33.21 29.70 29.49
N GLU A 14 -34.40 30.09 29.98
CA GLU A 14 -34.83 31.44 30.08
C GLU A 14 -33.98 32.27 31.04
N ASN A 15 -33.65 33.45 30.60
CA ASN A 15 -33.28 34.73 31.18
C ASN A 15 -31.89 35.24 30.81
N SER A 16 -31.95 36.38 30.13
CA SER A 16 -30.91 37.20 29.54
C SER A 16 -30.57 36.81 28.08
N ALA A 17 -30.53 37.79 27.21
CA ALA A 17 -30.35 37.67 25.76
C ALA A 17 -29.31 36.61 25.36
N THR A 18 -29.77 35.41 25.08
CA THR A 18 -28.96 34.29 24.67
C THR A 18 -28.45 34.54 23.24
N LYS A 19 -27.23 35.03 23.13
CA LYS A 19 -26.48 34.98 21.86
C LYS A 19 -26.42 33.52 21.45
N SER A 20 -27.08 33.14 20.37
CA SER A 20 -26.96 31.82 19.78
C SER A 20 -25.48 31.58 19.43
N GLU A 21 -24.86 30.65 20.12
CA GLU A 21 -23.47 30.26 19.81
C GLU A 21 -23.48 29.15 18.79
N PHE A 22 -22.85 29.39 17.66
CA PHE A 22 -22.61 28.38 16.61
C PHE A 22 -21.26 27.71 16.84
N SER A 23 -21.22 26.39 17.03
CA SER A 23 -19.99 25.68 17.29
C SER A 23 -19.53 24.84 16.09
N CYS A 24 -18.23 24.82 15.84
CA CYS A 24 -17.65 23.97 14.83
C CYS A 24 -17.57 22.51 15.34
N GLU A 25 -18.19 21.58 14.64
CA GLU A 25 -18.20 20.14 14.98
C GLU A 25 -16.80 19.51 15.03
N PHE A 26 -15.84 20.07 14.29
CA PHE A 26 -14.49 19.55 14.19
C PHE A 26 -13.55 20.02 15.30
N CYS A 27 -13.62 21.29 15.70
CA CYS A 27 -12.69 21.88 16.67
C CYS A 27 -13.38 22.44 17.92
N SER A 28 -14.73 22.37 17.99
CA SER A 28 -15.57 22.85 19.11
C SER A 28 -15.43 24.36 19.40
N ARG A 29 -14.86 25.15 18.47
CA ARG A 29 -14.77 26.60 18.62
C ARG A 29 -16.15 27.24 18.40
N SER A 30 -16.56 28.12 19.32
CA SER A 30 -17.83 28.84 19.25
C SER A 30 -17.68 30.13 18.46
N PHE A 31 -18.77 30.51 17.77
CA PHE A 31 -18.90 31.71 16.95
C PHE A 31 -20.23 32.43 17.24
N GLN A 32 -20.21 33.73 17.20
CA GLN A 32 -21.40 34.55 17.42
C GLN A 32 -22.31 34.59 16.17
N ARG A 33 -21.76 34.32 14.97
CA ARG A 33 -22.50 34.39 13.70
C ARG A 33 -22.35 33.07 12.96
N GLU A 34 -23.45 32.54 12.46
CA GLU A 34 -23.48 31.33 11.66
C GLU A 34 -22.60 31.43 10.40
N THR A 35 -22.67 32.58 9.70
CA THR A 35 -21.88 32.83 8.51
C THR A 35 -20.37 32.78 8.78
N THR A 36 -19.93 33.16 9.96
CA THR A 36 -18.53 33.08 10.39
C THR A 36 -18.14 31.61 10.67
N MET A 37 -19.06 30.87 11.32
CA MET A 37 -18.86 29.44 11.59
C MET A 37 -18.78 28.61 10.28
N ILE A 38 -19.66 28.89 9.31
CA ILE A 38 -19.68 28.20 8.02
C ILE A 38 -18.36 28.44 7.26
N LYS A 39 -17.86 29.69 7.25
CA LYS A 39 -16.58 30.06 6.59
C LYS A 39 -15.35 29.60 7.38
N HIS A 40 -15.52 29.20 8.65
CA HIS A 40 -14.40 28.75 9.47
C HIS A 40 -13.78 27.46 8.93
N LEU A 41 -12.50 27.52 8.64
CA LEU A 41 -11.70 26.39 8.19
C LEU A 41 -10.60 26.08 9.22
N CYS A 42 -10.91 25.20 10.18
CA CYS A 42 -9.91 24.69 11.10
C CYS A 42 -9.16 23.51 10.49
N GLU A 43 -8.04 23.17 11.10
CA GLU A 43 -7.19 22.04 10.67
C GLU A 43 -7.98 20.72 10.57
N SER A 44 -8.80 20.41 11.58
CA SER A 44 -9.64 19.20 11.57
C SER A 44 -10.67 19.20 10.45
N LYS A 45 -11.27 20.34 10.12
CA LYS A 45 -12.22 20.44 8.99
C LYS A 45 -11.51 20.25 7.66
N ARG A 46 -10.32 20.84 7.50
CA ARG A 46 -9.48 20.66 6.30
C ARG A 46 -9.10 19.19 6.12
N ARG A 47 -8.58 18.53 7.17
CA ARG A 47 -8.25 17.10 7.16
C ARG A 47 -9.44 16.23 6.78
N TRP A 48 -10.65 16.61 7.23
CA TRP A 48 -11.86 15.87 6.87
C TRP A 48 -12.25 16.08 5.40
N GLN A 49 -12.06 17.28 4.86
CA GLN A 49 -12.30 17.55 3.43
C GLN A 49 -11.41 16.71 2.52
N ASP A 50 -10.18 16.45 2.95
CA ASP A 50 -9.18 15.67 2.21
C ASP A 50 -9.37 14.13 2.34
N LYS A 51 -10.47 13.66 2.98
CA LYS A 51 -10.69 12.24 3.31
C LYS A 51 -10.64 11.29 2.11
N ASP A 52 -11.03 11.77 0.94
CA ASP A 52 -11.16 10.97 -0.28
C ASP A 52 -9.87 10.92 -1.11
N LEU A 53 -8.83 11.67 -0.71
CA LEU A 53 -7.52 11.56 -1.33
C LEU A 53 -6.92 10.17 -1.11
N PRO A 54 -6.32 9.55 -2.14
CA PRO A 54 -5.83 8.17 -2.04
C PRO A 54 -4.90 7.92 -0.86
N GLY A 55 -3.93 8.82 -0.60
CA GLY A 55 -3.02 8.71 0.54
C GLY A 55 -3.73 8.77 1.89
N ASN A 56 -4.75 9.62 2.01
CA ASN A 56 -5.52 9.77 3.23
C ASN A 56 -6.41 8.54 3.51
N ARG A 57 -6.97 7.91 2.47
CA ARG A 57 -7.72 6.65 2.60
C ARG A 57 -6.81 5.51 3.10
N ILE A 58 -5.64 5.37 2.50
CA ILE A 58 -4.64 4.38 2.92
C ILE A 58 -4.20 4.65 4.37
N GLY A 59 -3.91 5.92 4.68
CA GLY A 59 -3.54 6.34 6.03
C GLY A 59 -4.61 5.98 7.06
N PHE A 60 -5.87 6.28 6.76
CA PHE A 60 -6.99 5.93 7.64
C PHE A 60 -7.13 4.42 7.85
N GLN A 61 -7.09 3.62 6.79
CA GLN A 61 -7.17 2.16 6.89
C GLN A 61 -6.03 1.59 7.75
N SER A 62 -4.81 2.04 7.53
CA SER A 62 -3.63 1.61 8.29
C SER A 62 -3.70 2.04 9.77
N TRP A 63 -4.24 3.24 10.05
CA TRP A 63 -4.47 3.72 11.40
C TRP A 63 -5.55 2.88 12.13
N VAL A 64 -6.62 2.48 11.44
CA VAL A 64 -7.63 1.58 12.00
C VAL A 64 -7.02 0.24 12.40
N GLU A 65 -6.19 -0.37 11.53
CA GLU A 65 -5.51 -1.62 11.84
C GLU A 65 -4.52 -1.48 13.01
N PHE A 66 -3.79 -0.36 13.07
CA PHE A 66 -2.93 -0.02 14.21
C PHE A 66 -3.72 0.01 15.52
N TYR A 67 -4.88 0.68 15.54
CA TYR A 67 -5.71 0.74 16.74
C TYR A 67 -6.29 -0.61 17.12
N LYS A 68 -6.78 -1.39 16.18
CA LYS A 68 -7.31 -2.75 16.44
C LYS A 68 -6.28 -3.63 17.17
N LYS A 69 -5.00 -3.51 16.82
CA LYS A 69 -3.93 -4.31 17.43
C LYS A 69 -3.45 -3.77 18.77
N ASN A 70 -3.52 -2.46 18.99
CA ASN A 70 -2.95 -1.80 20.15
C ASN A 70 -3.97 -1.41 21.22
N THR A 71 -5.27 -1.62 20.98
CA THR A 71 -6.32 -1.29 21.96
C THR A 71 -7.29 -2.45 22.13
N THR A 72 -7.79 -2.62 23.36
CA THR A 72 -8.83 -3.59 23.70
C THR A 72 -10.24 -3.09 23.33
N SER A 73 -10.37 -1.81 22.96
CA SER A 73 -11.66 -1.21 22.61
C SER A 73 -12.22 -1.78 21.30
N LYS A 74 -13.40 -2.40 21.39
CA LYS A 74 -14.16 -2.91 20.23
C LYS A 74 -14.93 -1.83 19.46
N LYS A 75 -14.91 -0.56 19.94
CA LYS A 75 -15.64 0.54 19.28
C LYS A 75 -15.00 0.82 17.92
N PRO A 76 -15.79 0.78 16.83
CA PRO A 76 -15.28 1.08 15.50
C PRO A 76 -14.77 2.52 15.44
N LYS A 77 -13.60 2.70 14.84
CA LYS A 77 -12.97 4.00 14.63
C LYS A 77 -13.52 4.65 13.36
N THR A 78 -13.88 5.92 13.46
CA THR A 78 -14.39 6.71 12.34
C THR A 78 -13.30 7.61 11.76
N TYR A 79 -13.55 8.17 10.57
CA TYR A 79 -12.62 9.15 9.99
C TYR A 79 -12.55 10.44 10.83
N VAL A 80 -13.63 10.79 11.56
CA VAL A 80 -13.60 11.93 12.51
C VAL A 80 -12.65 11.68 13.67
N ASP A 81 -12.58 10.43 14.16
CA ASP A 81 -11.61 10.06 15.19
C ASP A 81 -10.18 10.16 14.65
N PHE A 82 -9.96 9.73 13.40
CA PHE A 82 -8.67 9.82 12.73
C PHE A 82 -8.19 11.26 12.57
N VAL A 83 -9.06 12.15 12.10
CA VAL A 83 -8.78 13.59 11.93
C VAL A 83 -8.29 14.23 13.23
N LYS A 84 -8.84 13.81 14.38
CA LYS A 84 -8.51 14.32 15.73
C LYS A 84 -7.31 13.57 16.36
N SER A 85 -6.84 12.51 15.72
CA SER A 85 -5.73 11.69 16.23
C SER A 85 -4.40 12.42 16.16
N ALA A 86 -3.58 12.27 17.20
CA ALA A 86 -2.19 12.70 17.19
C ALA A 86 -1.37 12.01 16.08
N TYR A 87 -1.82 10.85 15.62
CA TYR A 87 -1.15 10.06 14.58
C TYR A 87 -1.57 10.42 13.15
N TYR A 88 -2.50 11.36 12.96
CA TYR A 88 -3.04 11.71 11.64
C TYR A 88 -1.93 11.95 10.60
N ILE A 89 -1.00 12.86 10.92
CA ILE A 89 0.08 13.23 9.99
C ILE A 89 0.95 12.03 9.64
N ALA A 90 1.31 11.21 10.61
CA ALA A 90 2.16 10.03 10.40
C ALA A 90 1.51 9.02 9.45
N PHE A 91 0.22 8.72 9.66
CA PHE A 91 -0.49 7.76 8.81
C PHE A 91 -0.83 8.32 7.43
N VAL A 92 -1.12 9.61 7.29
CA VAL A 92 -1.27 10.23 5.96
C VAL A 92 0.06 10.20 5.20
N LYS A 93 1.18 10.51 5.87
CA LYS A 93 2.53 10.37 5.28
C LYS A 93 2.79 8.93 4.83
N PHE A 94 2.43 7.94 5.65
CA PHE A 94 2.54 6.53 5.28
C PHE A 94 1.70 6.18 4.04
N GLY A 95 0.47 6.68 3.96
CA GLY A 95 -0.38 6.46 2.79
C GLY A 95 0.22 7.03 1.51
N HIS A 96 0.75 8.26 1.56
CA HIS A 96 1.46 8.87 0.43
C HIS A 96 2.75 8.11 0.07
N TYR A 97 3.50 7.66 1.08
CA TYR A 97 4.67 6.82 0.86
C TYR A 97 4.32 5.53 0.11
N CYS A 98 3.27 4.82 0.54
CA CYS A 98 2.82 3.60 -0.13
C CYS A 98 2.42 3.83 -1.59
N ILE A 99 1.81 4.98 -1.91
CA ILE A 99 1.49 5.36 -3.29
C ILE A 99 2.78 5.62 -4.07
N GLY A 100 3.71 6.41 -3.50
CA GLY A 100 4.97 6.77 -4.15
C GLY A 100 5.81 5.57 -4.55
N ILE A 101 5.95 4.59 -3.66
CA ILE A 101 6.70 3.35 -3.93
C ILE A 101 5.88 2.31 -4.71
N LYS A 102 4.61 2.61 -5.04
CA LYS A 102 3.66 1.64 -5.63
C LYS A 102 3.61 0.33 -4.84
N CYS A 103 3.42 0.44 -3.52
CA CYS A 103 3.41 -0.66 -2.57
C CYS A 103 2.54 -1.82 -3.07
N ILE A 104 3.10 -3.01 -3.12
CA ILE A 104 2.45 -4.20 -3.71
C ILE A 104 1.20 -4.64 -2.94
N ASN A 105 1.22 -4.52 -1.62
CA ASN A 105 0.08 -4.82 -0.76
C ASN A 105 0.17 -4.03 0.55
N VAL A 106 -0.52 -2.90 0.60
CA VAL A 106 -0.48 -1.98 1.73
C VAL A 106 -0.93 -2.63 3.04
N ASN A 107 -2.01 -3.41 2.99
CA ASN A 107 -2.56 -4.05 4.20
C ASN A 107 -1.58 -5.08 4.79
N ARG A 108 -0.96 -5.90 3.93
CA ARG A 108 0.08 -6.85 4.38
C ARG A 108 1.30 -6.12 4.90
N TYR A 109 1.72 -5.01 4.25
CA TYR A 109 2.86 -4.22 4.72
C TYR A 109 2.59 -3.57 6.08
N ALA A 110 1.46 -2.91 6.26
CA ALA A 110 1.07 -2.34 7.56
C ALA A 110 1.02 -3.42 8.67
N ASN A 111 0.44 -4.58 8.35
CA ASN A 111 0.40 -5.72 9.27
C ASN A 111 1.79 -6.28 9.61
N TRP A 112 2.70 -6.31 8.64
CA TRP A 112 4.09 -6.72 8.85
C TRP A 112 4.82 -5.75 9.77
N LEU A 113 4.67 -4.43 9.55
CA LEU A 113 5.24 -3.39 10.41
C LEU A 113 4.77 -3.52 11.86
N LEU A 114 3.47 -3.77 12.05
CA LEU A 114 2.87 -3.99 13.36
C LEU A 114 3.36 -5.27 14.04
N LYS A 115 3.46 -6.38 13.28
CA LYS A 115 3.96 -7.66 13.80
C LYS A 115 5.41 -7.58 14.26
N ASN A 116 6.23 -6.82 13.52
CA ASN A 116 7.64 -6.61 13.84
C ASN A 116 7.88 -5.45 14.81
N GLN A 117 6.82 -4.87 15.38
CA GLN A 117 6.88 -3.78 16.35
C GLN A 117 7.69 -2.56 15.88
N ILE A 118 7.65 -2.28 14.56
CA ILE A 118 8.32 -1.14 13.97
C ILE A 118 7.65 0.15 14.45
N LYS A 119 8.44 1.10 14.96
CA LYS A 119 7.93 2.41 15.38
C LYS A 119 7.32 3.17 14.21
N ILE A 120 6.23 3.89 14.45
CA ILE A 120 5.46 4.60 13.40
C ILE A 120 6.35 5.55 12.60
N ASP A 121 7.30 6.23 13.23
CA ASP A 121 8.23 7.14 12.56
C ASP A 121 9.11 6.46 11.50
N SER A 122 9.27 5.13 11.60
CA SER A 122 10.06 4.32 10.65
C SER A 122 9.20 3.56 9.64
N TRP A 123 7.89 3.82 9.57
CA TRP A 123 7.00 3.13 8.63
C TRP A 123 7.25 3.53 7.16
N CYS A 124 7.72 4.75 6.92
CA CYS A 124 8.09 5.25 5.59
C CYS A 124 9.58 5.01 5.29
N SER A 125 10.04 3.77 5.42
CA SER A 125 11.43 3.39 5.23
C SER A 125 11.57 2.37 4.11
N ASP A 126 12.37 2.69 3.08
CA ASP A 126 12.66 1.79 1.97
C ASP A 126 13.34 0.49 2.45
N THR A 127 14.19 0.57 3.49
CA THR A 127 14.81 -0.60 4.11
C THR A 127 13.77 -1.53 4.73
N ASN A 128 12.75 -0.99 5.41
CA ASN A 128 11.68 -1.79 5.99
C ASN A 128 10.79 -2.36 4.90
N TYR A 129 10.52 -1.60 3.85
CA TYR A 129 9.75 -2.09 2.71
C TYR A 129 10.48 -3.22 1.98
N SER A 130 11.79 -3.11 1.76
CA SER A 130 12.59 -4.19 1.16
C SER A 130 12.56 -5.48 1.99
N LYS A 131 12.73 -5.37 3.32
CA LYS A 131 12.62 -6.54 4.22
C LYS A 131 11.23 -7.20 4.16
N PHE A 132 10.18 -6.38 4.17
CA PHE A 132 8.82 -6.87 3.98
C PHE A 132 8.67 -7.58 2.64
N LEU A 133 9.15 -6.97 1.56
CA LEU A 133 8.96 -7.48 0.20
C LEU A 133 9.68 -8.83 0.00
N ILE A 134 10.90 -8.98 0.52
CA ILE A 134 11.63 -10.26 0.49
C ILE A 134 10.81 -11.38 1.15
N GLN A 135 10.18 -11.10 2.30
CA GLN A 135 9.33 -12.07 2.96
C GLN A 135 8.01 -12.28 2.20
N PHE A 136 7.38 -11.19 1.75
CA PHE A 136 6.13 -11.24 1.02
C PHE A 136 6.21 -12.11 -0.24
N LEU A 137 7.25 -11.94 -1.07
CA LEU A 137 7.46 -12.72 -2.29
C LEU A 137 7.59 -14.22 -2.04
N LYS A 138 8.08 -14.61 -0.85
CA LYS A 138 8.16 -16.03 -0.43
C LYS A 138 6.81 -16.59 0.04
N GLU A 139 5.92 -15.75 0.52
CA GLU A 139 4.64 -16.14 1.16
C GLU A 139 3.43 -15.85 0.29
N GLU A 140 3.57 -15.08 -0.79
CA GLU A 140 2.45 -14.75 -1.68
C GLU A 140 1.95 -15.97 -2.44
N ASP A 141 0.69 -15.92 -2.87
CA ASP A 141 0.13 -16.91 -3.77
C ASP A 141 0.88 -16.91 -5.11
N ALA A 142 1.22 -18.08 -5.61
CA ALA A 142 2.04 -18.23 -6.80
C ALA A 142 1.30 -17.81 -8.08
N LEU A 143 -0.01 -18.06 -8.16
CA LEU A 143 -0.81 -17.71 -9.33
C LEU A 143 -1.02 -16.19 -9.40
N ASP A 144 -1.28 -15.53 -8.27
CA ASP A 144 -1.33 -14.06 -8.18
C ASP A 144 0.01 -13.42 -8.56
N ALA A 145 1.12 -14.02 -8.10
CA ALA A 145 2.47 -13.58 -8.41
C ALA A 145 2.77 -13.66 -9.91
N ILE A 146 2.37 -14.75 -10.56
CA ILE A 146 2.53 -14.96 -12.01
C ILE A 146 1.61 -14.01 -12.80
N ALA A 147 0.34 -13.89 -12.44
CA ALA A 147 -0.59 -12.97 -13.11
C ALA A 147 -0.04 -11.54 -13.12
N ARG A 148 0.41 -11.03 -11.96
CA ARG A 148 1.05 -9.72 -11.83
C ARG A 148 2.31 -9.59 -12.71
N SER A 149 3.13 -10.63 -12.77
CA SER A 149 4.37 -10.62 -13.56
C SER A 149 4.06 -10.60 -15.06
N ILE A 150 3.09 -11.38 -15.51
CA ILE A 150 2.62 -11.40 -16.90
C ILE A 150 2.06 -10.03 -17.31
N GLU A 151 1.17 -9.44 -16.50
CA GLU A 151 0.64 -8.09 -16.78
C GLU A 151 1.76 -7.06 -16.89
N THR A 152 2.75 -7.13 -15.99
CA THR A 152 3.90 -6.23 -16.00
C THR A 152 4.74 -6.40 -17.27
N THR A 153 5.06 -7.62 -17.65
CA THR A 153 5.87 -7.89 -18.86
C THR A 153 5.13 -7.53 -20.13
N ILE A 154 3.82 -7.78 -20.24
CA ILE A 154 2.99 -7.37 -21.38
C ILE A 154 3.01 -5.84 -21.53
N ALA A 155 2.78 -5.10 -20.44
CA ALA A 155 2.75 -3.64 -20.48
C ALA A 155 4.08 -3.05 -20.97
N LEU A 156 5.20 -3.56 -20.44
CA LEU A 156 6.54 -3.07 -20.75
C LEU A 156 7.04 -3.52 -22.14
N ALA A 157 6.74 -4.75 -22.51
CA ALA A 157 7.05 -5.28 -23.84
C ALA A 157 6.40 -4.44 -24.95
N LYS A 158 5.15 -3.99 -24.71
CA LYS A 158 4.45 -3.07 -25.62
C LYS A 158 5.17 -1.71 -25.73
N GLU A 159 5.63 -1.15 -24.61
CA GLU A 159 6.41 0.10 -24.60
C GLU A 159 7.73 -0.05 -25.38
N GLU A 160 8.45 -1.16 -25.18
CA GLU A 160 9.76 -1.41 -25.77
C GLU A 160 9.69 -2.09 -27.15
N LYS A 161 8.48 -2.39 -27.67
CA LYS A 161 8.24 -3.09 -28.96
C LYS A 161 8.91 -4.47 -29.04
N ILE A 162 8.91 -5.18 -27.92
CA ILE A 162 9.39 -6.55 -27.78
C ILE A 162 8.18 -7.49 -27.62
N GLN A 163 8.29 -8.76 -28.01
CA GLN A 163 7.25 -9.74 -27.69
C GLN A 163 7.23 -9.99 -26.17
N SER A 164 6.05 -10.09 -25.57
CA SER A 164 5.93 -10.21 -24.10
C SER A 164 6.68 -11.43 -23.53
N LYS A 165 6.62 -12.56 -24.21
CA LYS A 165 7.33 -13.79 -23.86
C LYS A 165 8.86 -13.64 -23.82
N ASP A 166 9.39 -12.74 -24.64
CA ASP A 166 10.83 -12.50 -24.80
C ASP A 166 11.31 -11.28 -23.98
N TYR A 167 10.41 -10.60 -23.28
CA TYR A 167 10.74 -9.36 -22.57
C TYR A 167 11.87 -9.55 -21.55
N LEU A 168 11.87 -10.65 -20.79
CA LEU A 168 12.93 -10.94 -19.82
C LEU A 168 14.27 -11.24 -20.49
N ARG A 169 14.26 -11.75 -21.73
CA ARG A 169 15.48 -12.07 -22.50
C ARG A 169 16.11 -10.83 -23.13
N TYR A 170 15.28 -9.93 -23.72
CA TYR A 170 15.76 -8.82 -24.55
C TYR A 170 15.48 -7.44 -23.99
N GLY A 171 14.66 -7.30 -22.96
CA GLY A 171 14.38 -6.03 -22.30
C GLY A 171 15.57 -5.48 -21.52
N ASN A 172 15.46 -4.22 -21.08
CA ASN A 172 16.53 -3.59 -20.31
C ASN A 172 16.74 -4.29 -18.96
N ARG A 173 17.89 -4.93 -18.77
CA ARG A 173 18.23 -5.73 -17.57
C ARG A 173 18.13 -4.92 -16.28
N ASN A 174 18.61 -3.67 -16.26
CA ASN A 174 18.54 -2.83 -15.07
C ASN A 174 17.08 -2.52 -14.70
N ARG A 175 16.23 -2.28 -15.71
CA ARG A 175 14.80 -2.10 -15.51
C ARG A 175 14.15 -3.38 -14.94
N ILE A 176 14.50 -4.54 -15.48
CA ILE A 176 14.01 -5.84 -14.99
C ILE A 176 14.47 -6.08 -13.55
N CYS A 177 15.74 -5.82 -13.21
CA CYS A 177 16.22 -5.90 -11.83
C CYS A 177 15.41 -4.97 -10.89
N HIS A 178 15.13 -3.73 -11.32
CA HIS A 178 14.29 -2.83 -10.54
C HIS A 178 12.86 -3.38 -10.35
N LEU A 179 12.28 -4.04 -11.36
CA LEU A 179 10.96 -4.66 -11.24
C LEU A 179 10.96 -5.84 -10.27
N VAL A 180 12.05 -6.58 -10.18
CA VAL A 180 12.24 -7.64 -9.17
C VAL A 180 12.31 -7.03 -7.77
N THR A 181 13.15 -6.01 -7.57
CA THR A 181 13.31 -5.34 -6.26
C THR A 181 12.08 -4.57 -5.81
N THR A 182 11.13 -4.31 -6.70
CA THR A 182 9.82 -3.71 -6.38
C THR A 182 8.66 -4.72 -6.36
N GLY A 183 8.96 -6.01 -6.58
CA GLY A 183 7.99 -7.10 -6.56
C GLY A 183 7.04 -7.16 -7.76
N LYS A 184 7.32 -6.37 -8.81
CA LYS A 184 6.50 -6.37 -10.04
C LYS A 184 6.70 -7.62 -10.87
N ILE A 185 7.94 -8.15 -10.88
CA ILE A 185 8.29 -9.44 -11.44
C ILE A 185 8.65 -10.37 -10.28
N SER A 186 7.92 -11.47 -10.19
CA SER A 186 8.10 -12.48 -9.15
C SER A 186 9.20 -13.47 -9.48
N PRO A 187 9.93 -13.99 -8.49
CA PRO A 187 10.84 -15.12 -8.68
C PRO A 187 10.17 -16.38 -9.26
N TRP A 188 8.86 -16.57 -9.06
CA TRP A 188 8.12 -17.62 -9.75
C TRP A 188 8.27 -17.55 -11.26
N MET A 189 8.14 -16.34 -11.85
CA MET A 189 8.31 -16.15 -13.30
C MET A 189 9.77 -16.32 -13.72
N LEU A 190 10.72 -15.79 -12.95
CA LEU A 190 12.14 -15.86 -13.28
C LEU A 190 12.66 -17.30 -13.33
N TYR A 191 12.19 -18.16 -12.44
CA TYR A 191 12.66 -19.54 -12.36
C TYR A 191 11.83 -20.55 -13.17
N GLN A 192 10.60 -20.22 -13.56
CA GLN A 192 9.70 -21.17 -14.21
C GLN A 192 9.44 -20.83 -15.68
N SER A 193 9.88 -19.68 -16.20
CA SER A 193 9.85 -19.37 -17.63
C SER A 193 11.23 -19.48 -18.26
N GLU A 194 11.27 -19.84 -19.53
CA GLU A 194 12.52 -19.98 -20.30
C GLU A 194 13.27 -18.63 -20.38
N SER A 195 12.55 -17.55 -20.74
CA SER A 195 13.13 -16.20 -20.82
C SER A 195 13.61 -15.68 -19.46
N GLY A 196 12.99 -16.11 -18.34
CA GLY A 196 13.42 -15.77 -16.99
C GLY A 196 14.74 -16.47 -16.62
N VAL A 197 14.89 -17.75 -16.95
CA VAL A 197 16.15 -18.50 -16.75
C VAL A 197 17.28 -17.87 -17.57
N ASP A 198 17.01 -17.52 -18.83
CA ASP A 198 17.99 -16.81 -19.67
C ASP A 198 18.39 -15.45 -19.09
N PHE A 199 17.42 -14.70 -18.56
CA PHE A 199 17.70 -13.44 -17.86
C PHE A 199 18.66 -13.65 -16.70
N LEU A 200 18.39 -14.62 -15.82
CA LEU A 200 19.22 -14.92 -14.65
C LEU A 200 20.65 -15.33 -15.04
N GLY A 201 20.80 -16.10 -16.12
CA GLY A 201 22.09 -16.54 -16.63
C GLY A 201 22.96 -15.44 -17.26
N ASN A 202 22.34 -14.28 -17.60
CA ASN A 202 23.02 -13.18 -18.29
C ASN A 202 23.23 -11.93 -17.42
N LEU A 203 23.05 -12.03 -16.11
CA LEU A 203 23.24 -10.93 -15.18
C LEU A 203 24.74 -10.70 -14.91
N ASP A 204 25.14 -9.43 -14.88
CA ASP A 204 26.44 -9.05 -14.33
C ASP A 204 26.45 -9.10 -12.79
N GLU A 205 27.65 -9.02 -12.19
CA GLU A 205 27.81 -9.09 -10.72
C GLU A 205 27.03 -8.00 -9.97
N GLY A 206 26.90 -6.79 -10.52
CA GLY A 206 26.17 -5.69 -9.92
C GLY A 206 24.67 -5.97 -9.88
N GLN A 207 24.13 -6.46 -11.00
CA GLN A 207 22.75 -6.87 -11.15
C GLN A 207 22.40 -8.06 -10.25
N GLN A 208 23.29 -9.07 -10.20
CA GLN A 208 23.12 -10.22 -9.30
C GLN A 208 23.05 -9.77 -7.84
N ARG A 209 23.99 -8.95 -7.38
CA ARG A 209 24.00 -8.41 -6.00
C ARG A 209 22.72 -7.64 -5.67
N LEU A 210 22.18 -6.89 -6.63
CA LEU A 210 20.97 -6.07 -6.44
C LEU A 210 19.73 -6.92 -6.14
N ILE A 211 19.58 -8.08 -6.82
CA ILE A 211 18.35 -8.87 -6.72
C ILE A 211 18.51 -10.15 -5.87
N MET A 212 19.71 -10.49 -5.44
CA MET A 212 20.02 -11.75 -4.75
C MET A 212 19.13 -12.01 -3.53
N ASP A 213 18.89 -11.00 -2.70
CA ASP A 213 18.05 -11.14 -1.50
C ASP A 213 16.60 -11.54 -1.84
N TYR A 214 16.11 -11.10 -2.99
CA TYR A 214 14.74 -11.37 -3.46
C TYR A 214 14.60 -12.73 -4.13
N ILE A 215 15.64 -13.17 -4.84
CA ILE A 215 15.61 -14.38 -5.66
C ILE A 215 16.43 -15.54 -5.09
N ASN A 216 17.06 -15.44 -3.94
CA ASN A 216 18.00 -16.41 -3.35
C ASN A 216 17.80 -17.84 -3.88
N PRO A 217 18.71 -18.37 -4.75
CA PRO A 217 18.47 -19.61 -5.50
C PRO A 217 18.23 -20.83 -4.60
N GLU A 218 18.97 -20.93 -3.49
CA GLU A 218 18.85 -22.07 -2.57
C GLU A 218 17.46 -22.09 -1.90
N GLN A 219 16.98 -20.92 -1.43
CA GLN A 219 15.67 -20.82 -0.78
C GLN A 219 14.54 -21.11 -1.77
N TRP A 220 14.65 -20.61 -3.00
CA TRP A 220 13.65 -20.86 -4.03
C TRP A 220 13.65 -22.30 -4.53
N ALA A 221 14.85 -22.93 -4.68
CA ALA A 221 14.94 -24.35 -5.00
C ALA A 221 14.24 -25.23 -3.95
N ILE A 222 14.43 -24.92 -2.65
CA ILE A 222 13.73 -25.62 -1.55
C ILE A 222 12.21 -25.40 -1.66
N LYS A 223 11.77 -24.16 -1.93
CA LYS A 223 10.36 -23.84 -2.09
C LYS A 223 9.71 -24.62 -3.23
N PHE A 224 10.34 -24.67 -4.39
CA PHE A 224 9.83 -25.40 -5.57
C PHE A 224 9.79 -26.90 -5.31
N LYS A 225 10.83 -27.47 -4.69
CA LYS A 225 10.85 -28.89 -4.32
C LYS A 225 9.71 -29.28 -3.37
N ARG A 226 9.31 -28.36 -2.47
CA ARG A 226 8.20 -28.60 -1.52
C ARG A 226 6.83 -28.37 -2.11
N ASN A 227 6.72 -27.71 -3.26
CA ASN A 227 5.46 -27.28 -3.87
C ASN A 227 5.37 -27.71 -5.34
N THR A 228 5.65 -28.97 -5.64
CA THR A 228 5.73 -29.49 -7.02
C THR A 228 4.43 -29.34 -7.79
N GLU A 229 3.28 -29.50 -7.13
CA GLU A 229 1.98 -29.31 -7.74
C GLU A 229 1.77 -27.83 -8.16
N MET A 230 2.13 -26.89 -7.30
CA MET A 230 2.06 -25.46 -7.61
C MET A 230 3.02 -25.08 -8.74
N VAL A 231 4.21 -25.69 -8.80
CA VAL A 231 5.15 -25.49 -9.92
C VAL A 231 4.53 -25.96 -11.24
N ALA A 232 3.81 -27.08 -11.23
CA ALA A 232 3.11 -27.56 -12.43
C ALA A 232 2.01 -26.58 -12.89
N GLN A 233 1.19 -26.09 -11.96
CA GLN A 233 0.15 -25.11 -12.26
C GLN A 233 0.73 -23.78 -12.78
N VAL A 234 1.82 -23.29 -12.19
CA VAL A 234 2.53 -22.11 -12.66
C VAL A 234 3.06 -22.28 -14.08
N LYS A 235 3.67 -23.42 -14.40
CA LYS A 235 4.16 -23.73 -15.75
C LYS A 235 3.02 -23.79 -16.77
N GLU A 236 1.89 -24.41 -16.39
CA GLU A 236 0.70 -24.44 -17.25
C GLU A 236 0.18 -23.04 -17.55
N LEU A 237 0.09 -22.17 -16.52
CA LEU A 237 -0.33 -20.79 -16.68
C LEU A 237 0.63 -19.98 -17.56
N LEU A 238 1.94 -20.15 -17.38
CA LEU A 238 2.96 -19.50 -18.20
C LEU A 238 2.86 -19.95 -19.65
N ASN A 239 2.75 -21.26 -19.91
CA ASN A 239 2.58 -21.82 -21.26
C ASN A 239 1.30 -21.31 -21.93
N ALA A 240 0.17 -21.25 -21.19
CA ALA A 240 -1.08 -20.72 -21.71
C ALA A 240 -0.98 -19.22 -22.07
N ALA A 241 -0.11 -18.46 -21.37
CA ALA A 241 0.19 -17.07 -21.66
C ALA A 241 1.28 -16.87 -22.72
N GLY A 242 1.85 -17.97 -23.24
CA GLY A 242 2.87 -17.96 -24.29
C GLY A 242 4.32 -17.72 -23.82
N TYR A 243 4.62 -17.96 -22.52
CA TYR A 243 5.96 -17.82 -21.92
C TYR A 243 6.70 -19.14 -21.86
#